data_90cfd339bc21c610554ca65aafbf5b0a
#
_entry.id   90cfd339bc21c610554ca65aafbf5b0a
#
_cell.length_a   1.000
_cell.length_b   1.000
_cell.length_c   1.000
_cell.angle_alpha   90.00
_cell.angle_beta   90.00
_cell.angle_gamma   90.00
#
_symmetry.space_group_name_H-M   'P 1'
#
loop_
_entity.id
_entity.type
_entity.pdbx_description
1 polymer ?
#
loop_
_entity_poly.entity_id
_entity_poly.type
_entity_poly.pdbx_seq_one_letter_code
_entity_poly.pdbx_strand_id
1 'polypeptide(L)'
;TARRFGRAIIMPNLVPPVTTAGQAEAYRQRILEALGDHTGFEPLMTLYLTGSTTPDDIREANAAGIPAAKLYPAGATTNSASGVRDIREIDEVLATMAECGMLLLVHGEVTHDDVDIFDREQQFIDQVLAPVMERHRTLRVVMEHITTRDAASFVREHGEDRLAATITPQHLMYNRNHLLVGGIRPHLYCLPVLKRNVHQQALQDAVVSGDRRFFLGTDSAPHAQDRKETACGCAGCYSAFAAIELYAEVFEDLGILDKLEAFASFNGADFYGLPRNTDTITLTREPWTVPDSLPLAGGRIVPLKAGETLRWRLA
;
A
#
# COMPACT_ATOMS: atom_id res chain seq x y z
N THR A 1 -11.75 -6.70 -2.36
CA THR A 1 -10.44 -7.35 -2.46
C THR A 1 -10.60 -8.85 -2.73
N ALA A 2 -11.29 -9.62 -1.88
CA ALA A 2 -11.41 -11.08 -1.95
C ALA A 2 -11.93 -11.66 -3.29
N ARG A 3 -12.64 -10.89 -4.08
CA ARG A 3 -13.08 -11.31 -5.44
C ARG A 3 -11.94 -11.41 -6.47
N ARG A 4 -10.81 -10.79 -6.19
CA ARG A 4 -9.71 -10.59 -7.16
C ARG A 4 -8.38 -11.16 -6.68
N PHE A 5 -8.22 -11.26 -5.37
CA PHE A 5 -6.97 -11.67 -4.74
C PHE A 5 -7.21 -12.82 -3.78
N GLY A 6 -6.35 -13.84 -3.83
CA GLY A 6 -6.40 -14.96 -2.89
C GLY A 6 -5.89 -14.58 -1.50
N ARG A 7 -5.06 -13.52 -1.41
CA ARG A 7 -4.59 -12.98 -0.13
C ARG A 7 -4.26 -11.50 -0.25
N ALA A 8 -4.18 -10.80 0.88
CA ALA A 8 -3.72 -9.42 0.95
C ALA A 8 -3.10 -9.12 2.32
N ILE A 9 -2.11 -8.22 2.32
CA ILE A 9 -1.59 -7.60 3.54
C ILE A 9 -2.63 -6.61 4.06
N ILE A 10 -3.03 -6.77 5.31
CA ILE A 10 -4.08 -5.97 5.95
C ILE A 10 -3.44 -4.88 6.80
N MET A 11 -3.72 -3.62 6.48
CA MET A 11 -3.17 -2.49 7.22
C MET A 11 -3.82 -2.33 8.60
N PRO A 12 -3.00 -1.99 9.63
CA PRO A 12 -3.42 -2.03 11.04
C PRO A 12 -3.96 -0.70 11.57
N ASN A 13 -4.08 0.35 10.74
CA ASN A 13 -4.42 1.72 11.14
C ASN A 13 -5.92 1.95 11.39
N LEU A 14 -6.50 1.11 12.22
CA LEU A 14 -7.86 1.25 12.73
C LEU A 14 -7.93 2.28 13.87
N VAL A 15 -9.13 2.50 14.41
CA VAL A 15 -9.34 3.27 15.63
C VAL A 15 -10.09 2.38 16.64
N PRO A 16 -9.41 1.89 17.68
CA PRO A 16 -7.97 1.99 17.98
C PRO A 16 -7.10 1.18 17.00
N PRO A 17 -5.78 1.49 16.88
CA PRO A 17 -4.89 0.75 16.01
C PRO A 17 -4.62 -0.68 16.52
N VAL A 18 -4.25 -1.57 15.61
CA VAL A 18 -3.92 -2.97 15.92
C VAL A 18 -2.45 -3.06 16.32
N THR A 19 -2.16 -3.12 17.62
CA THR A 19 -0.81 -3.05 18.16
C THR A 19 -0.32 -4.38 18.76
N THR A 20 -1.19 -5.37 18.93
CA THR A 20 -0.85 -6.68 19.51
C THR A 20 -1.32 -7.84 18.64
N ALA A 21 -0.70 -9.01 18.82
CA ALA A 21 -1.09 -10.24 18.13
C ALA A 21 -2.56 -10.61 18.38
N GLY A 22 -3.05 -10.47 19.61
CA GLY A 22 -4.44 -10.75 19.96
C GLY A 22 -5.45 -9.83 19.25
N GLN A 23 -5.11 -8.53 19.11
CA GLN A 23 -5.93 -7.58 18.34
C GLN A 23 -5.91 -7.91 16.84
N ALA A 24 -4.75 -8.33 16.31
CA ALA A 24 -4.62 -8.74 14.91
C ALA A 24 -5.49 -9.96 14.62
N GLU A 25 -5.51 -10.97 15.49
CA GLU A 25 -6.37 -12.14 15.33
C GLU A 25 -7.85 -11.77 15.44
N ALA A 26 -8.24 -10.94 16.40
CA ALA A 26 -9.62 -10.46 16.51
C ALA A 26 -10.07 -9.69 15.25
N TYR A 27 -9.16 -8.92 14.63
CA TYR A 27 -9.46 -8.24 13.36
C TYR A 27 -9.54 -9.24 12.20
N ARG A 28 -8.65 -10.24 12.17
CA ARG A 28 -8.68 -11.33 11.18
C ARG A 28 -10.03 -12.04 11.20
N GLN A 29 -10.53 -12.41 12.37
CA GLN A 29 -11.84 -13.06 12.51
C GLN A 29 -12.98 -12.22 11.95
N ARG A 30 -13.02 -10.92 12.24
CA ARG A 30 -14.03 -10.00 11.65
C ARG A 30 -13.98 -9.96 10.11
N ILE A 31 -12.77 -10.04 9.52
CA ILE A 31 -12.63 -10.10 8.07
C ILE A 31 -13.17 -11.42 7.55
N LEU A 32 -12.81 -12.55 8.17
CA LEU A 32 -13.29 -13.86 7.76
C LEU A 32 -14.82 -14.00 7.85
N GLU A 33 -15.43 -13.47 8.90
CA GLU A 33 -16.89 -13.42 9.05
C GLU A 33 -17.57 -12.59 7.95
N ALA A 34 -16.89 -11.54 7.45
CA ALA A 34 -17.42 -10.66 6.41
C ALA A 34 -17.23 -11.17 4.98
N LEU A 35 -16.46 -12.27 4.76
CA LEU A 35 -16.15 -12.77 3.42
C LEU A 35 -17.35 -13.38 2.68
N GLY A 36 -18.37 -13.86 3.40
CA GLY A 36 -19.48 -14.59 2.78
C GLY A 36 -18.98 -15.80 1.99
N ASP A 37 -19.28 -15.84 0.69
CA ASP A 37 -18.91 -16.97 -0.18
C ASP A 37 -17.42 -16.95 -0.63
N HIS A 38 -16.65 -15.90 -0.30
CA HIS A 38 -15.24 -15.77 -0.68
C HIS A 38 -14.29 -16.43 0.33
N THR A 39 -14.54 -17.67 0.70
CA THR A 39 -13.84 -18.39 1.77
C THR A 39 -12.37 -18.71 1.48
N GLY A 40 -11.94 -18.63 0.22
CA GLY A 40 -10.55 -18.85 -0.19
C GLY A 40 -9.61 -17.66 0.04
N PHE A 41 -10.10 -16.51 0.54
CA PHE A 41 -9.28 -15.34 0.80
C PHE A 41 -8.52 -15.44 2.13
N GLU A 42 -7.22 -15.20 2.10
CA GLU A 42 -6.35 -15.19 3.27
C GLU A 42 -5.93 -13.76 3.63
N PRO A 43 -6.44 -13.18 4.74
CA PRO A 43 -5.95 -11.91 5.25
C PRO A 43 -4.63 -12.10 6.02
N LEU A 44 -3.55 -11.50 5.53
CA LEU A 44 -2.25 -11.47 6.18
C LEU A 44 -2.18 -10.23 7.08
N MET A 45 -2.27 -10.44 8.38
CA MET A 45 -2.38 -9.36 9.35
C MET A 45 -1.04 -8.68 9.58
N THR A 46 -1.07 -7.42 10.02
CA THR A 46 0.11 -6.64 10.40
C THR A 46 -0.10 -5.95 11.74
N LEU A 47 1.00 -5.62 12.42
CA LEU A 47 0.96 -4.77 13.62
C LEU A 47 1.21 -3.30 13.25
N TYR A 48 0.61 -2.40 14.02
CA TYR A 48 0.87 -0.98 14.00
C TYR A 48 2.01 -0.65 14.98
N LEU A 49 3.14 -0.14 14.48
CA LEU A 49 4.24 0.31 15.32
C LEU A 49 3.93 1.65 15.97
N THR A 50 4.12 1.73 17.26
CA THR A 50 4.02 2.96 18.09
C THR A 50 5.30 3.17 18.87
N GLY A 51 5.50 4.33 19.48
CA GLY A 51 6.63 4.58 20.39
C GLY A 51 6.62 3.69 21.65
N SER A 52 5.51 3.00 21.94
CA SER A 52 5.38 2.06 23.06
C SER A 52 5.47 0.60 22.66
N THR A 53 5.64 0.28 21.38
CA THR A 53 5.85 -1.10 20.92
C THR A 53 7.15 -1.65 21.54
N THR A 54 7.10 -2.89 21.99
CA THR A 54 8.24 -3.55 22.64
C THR A 54 8.81 -4.69 21.78
N PRO A 55 10.05 -5.12 21.99
CA PRO A 55 10.60 -6.34 21.38
C PRO A 55 9.76 -7.59 21.64
N ASP A 56 9.10 -7.69 22.79
CA ASP A 56 8.25 -8.84 23.10
C ASP A 56 6.96 -8.85 22.28
N ASP A 57 6.36 -7.69 22.00
CA ASP A 57 5.21 -7.59 21.08
C ASP A 57 5.57 -8.15 19.68
N ILE A 58 6.80 -7.89 19.22
CA ILE A 58 7.30 -8.41 17.93
C ILE A 58 7.49 -9.93 17.98
N ARG A 59 8.09 -10.45 19.05
CA ARG A 59 8.27 -11.91 19.21
C ARG A 59 6.93 -12.64 19.29
N GLU A 60 5.97 -12.10 20.04
CA GLU A 60 4.61 -12.66 20.11
C GLU A 60 3.90 -12.64 18.74
N ALA A 61 3.99 -11.53 18.02
CA ALA A 61 3.42 -11.41 16.69
C ALA A 61 4.05 -12.39 15.69
N ASN A 62 5.38 -12.52 15.73
CA ASN A 62 6.10 -13.48 14.87
C ASN A 62 5.70 -14.93 15.21
N ALA A 63 5.60 -15.28 16.50
CA ALA A 63 5.13 -16.60 16.94
C ALA A 63 3.68 -16.88 16.52
N ALA A 64 2.84 -15.85 16.41
CA ALA A 64 1.47 -15.93 15.89
C ALA A 64 1.39 -15.97 14.35
N GLY A 65 2.52 -15.95 13.63
CA GLY A 65 2.57 -16.00 12.18
C GLY A 65 2.24 -14.67 11.48
N ILE A 66 2.35 -13.54 12.18
CA ILE A 66 2.17 -12.21 11.59
C ILE A 66 3.45 -11.84 10.82
N PRO A 67 3.38 -11.63 9.50
CA PRO A 67 4.56 -11.53 8.64
C PRO A 67 5.26 -10.16 8.71
N ALA A 68 4.57 -9.13 9.19
CA ALA A 68 5.07 -7.76 9.09
C ALA A 68 4.50 -6.82 10.15
N ALA A 69 5.21 -5.72 10.40
CA ALA A 69 4.69 -4.59 11.16
C ALA A 69 4.82 -3.29 10.34
N LYS A 70 3.84 -2.41 10.49
CA LYS A 70 3.71 -1.16 9.72
C LYS A 70 4.15 0.04 10.54
N LEU A 71 5.10 0.78 9.99
CA LEU A 71 5.53 2.08 10.45
C LEU A 71 4.71 3.18 9.78
N TYR A 72 4.03 3.97 10.59
CA TYR A 72 3.48 5.26 10.22
C TYR A 72 4.23 6.35 10.97
N PRO A 73 4.86 7.30 10.30
CA PRO A 73 5.25 8.55 10.96
C PRO A 73 4.01 9.25 11.52
N ALA A 74 4.10 9.78 12.74
CA ALA A 74 2.94 10.37 13.43
C ALA A 74 2.35 11.51 12.59
N GLY A 75 1.06 11.42 12.24
CA GLY A 75 0.34 12.41 11.46
C GLY A 75 0.53 12.33 9.93
N ALA A 76 1.22 11.31 9.41
CA ALA A 76 1.51 11.20 7.99
C ALA A 76 0.26 10.92 7.12
N THR A 77 -0.71 10.19 7.64
CA THR A 77 -1.91 9.80 6.90
C THR A 77 -3.11 9.58 7.84
N THR A 78 -4.22 9.10 7.32
CA THR A 78 -5.43 8.79 8.09
C THR A 78 -5.13 7.79 9.21
N ASN A 79 -5.63 8.07 10.42
CA ASN A 79 -5.44 7.26 11.63
C ASN A 79 -3.97 7.02 12.01
N SER A 80 -3.06 7.95 11.69
CA SER A 80 -1.63 7.83 12.01
C SER A 80 -1.17 8.68 13.21
N ALA A 81 -2.08 9.26 13.97
CA ALA A 81 -1.74 10.08 15.14
C ALA A 81 -0.95 9.32 16.22
N SER A 82 -1.18 8.00 16.34
CA SER A 82 -0.46 7.11 17.28
C SER A 82 0.86 6.58 16.70
N GLY A 83 1.26 7.03 15.51
CA GLY A 83 2.49 6.59 14.84
C GLY A 83 3.77 6.99 15.57
N VAL A 84 4.87 6.53 15.06
CA VAL A 84 6.21 6.78 15.62
C VAL A 84 6.62 8.22 15.32
N ARG A 85 7.05 8.95 16.35
CA ARG A 85 7.53 10.33 16.22
C ARG A 85 9.01 10.41 15.88
N ASP A 86 9.78 9.55 16.51
CA ASP A 86 11.22 9.42 16.26
C ASP A 86 11.56 7.93 16.10
N ILE A 87 12.10 7.57 14.94
CA ILE A 87 12.44 6.18 14.62
C ILE A 87 13.44 5.58 15.62
N ARG A 88 14.22 6.40 16.32
CA ARG A 88 15.20 5.95 17.33
C ARG A 88 14.52 5.41 18.58
N GLU A 89 13.28 5.80 18.87
CA GLU A 89 12.50 5.29 20.02
C GLU A 89 12.21 3.79 19.89
N ILE A 90 12.21 3.25 18.66
CA ILE A 90 11.91 1.85 18.38
C ILE A 90 13.11 1.08 17.81
N ASP A 91 14.34 1.54 18.03
CA ASP A 91 15.53 0.92 17.45
C ASP A 91 15.70 -0.56 17.88
N GLU A 92 15.43 -0.91 19.16
CA GLU A 92 15.43 -2.28 19.65
C GLU A 92 14.31 -3.14 19.03
N VAL A 93 13.17 -2.53 18.72
CA VAL A 93 12.06 -3.18 18.01
C VAL A 93 12.49 -3.54 16.59
N LEU A 94 13.14 -2.61 15.88
CA LEU A 94 13.67 -2.85 14.54
C LEU A 94 14.74 -3.94 14.51
N ALA A 95 15.62 -3.96 15.52
CA ALA A 95 16.61 -5.03 15.70
C ALA A 95 15.90 -6.39 15.88
N THR A 96 14.89 -6.46 16.74
CA THR A 96 14.11 -7.69 16.96
C THR A 96 13.35 -8.14 15.71
N MET A 97 12.78 -7.21 14.94
CA MET A 97 12.15 -7.54 13.64
C MET A 97 13.17 -8.17 12.69
N ALA A 98 14.39 -7.61 12.62
CA ALA A 98 15.47 -8.16 11.80
C ALA A 98 15.89 -9.58 12.26
N GLU A 99 15.98 -9.83 13.57
CA GLU A 99 16.28 -11.13 14.15
C GLU A 99 15.19 -12.18 13.86
N CYS A 100 13.93 -11.78 13.96
CA CYS A 100 12.78 -12.65 13.72
C CYS A 100 12.49 -12.87 12.22
N GLY A 101 13.11 -12.08 11.33
CA GLY A 101 12.77 -12.08 9.91
C GLY A 101 11.43 -11.43 9.56
N MET A 102 10.82 -10.67 10.52
CA MET A 102 9.58 -9.92 10.30
C MET A 102 9.85 -8.71 9.41
N LEU A 103 8.99 -8.47 8.41
CA LEU A 103 9.16 -7.34 7.50
C LEU A 103 8.72 -6.02 8.14
N LEU A 104 9.48 -4.96 7.85
CA LEU A 104 9.07 -3.59 8.12
C LEU A 104 8.37 -3.00 6.90
N LEU A 105 7.11 -2.63 7.04
CA LEU A 105 6.35 -1.91 6.00
C LEU A 105 6.33 -0.43 6.38
N VAL A 106 6.67 0.46 5.47
CA VAL A 106 6.75 1.89 5.79
C VAL A 106 5.78 2.74 4.97
N HIS A 107 5.10 3.68 5.64
CA HIS A 107 4.57 4.86 4.99
C HIS A 107 5.72 5.87 4.92
N GLY A 108 6.29 6.05 3.75
CA GLY A 108 7.59 6.69 3.55
C GLY A 108 7.51 8.21 3.43
N GLU A 109 6.95 8.93 4.39
CA GLU A 109 6.91 10.42 4.39
C GLU A 109 7.32 10.98 5.74
N VAL A 110 8.13 12.06 5.73
CA VAL A 110 8.30 12.91 6.91
C VAL A 110 7.07 13.78 7.14
N THR A 111 6.86 14.24 8.39
CA THR A 111 5.67 15.02 8.77
C THR A 111 5.98 16.43 9.27
N HIS A 112 7.21 16.90 9.04
CA HIS A 112 7.60 18.26 9.42
C HIS A 112 6.86 19.30 8.59
N ASP A 113 6.35 20.35 9.26
CA ASP A 113 5.51 21.38 8.64
C ASP A 113 6.26 22.25 7.62
N ASP A 114 7.59 22.35 7.75
CA ASP A 114 8.48 23.10 6.85
C ASP A 114 8.90 22.32 5.60
N VAL A 115 8.55 21.02 5.51
CA VAL A 115 8.83 20.20 4.33
C VAL A 115 7.63 20.19 3.38
N ASP A 116 7.89 20.60 2.13
CA ASP A 116 6.88 20.57 1.07
C ASP A 116 6.31 19.14 0.93
N ILE A 117 4.99 19.03 0.85
CA ILE A 117 4.29 17.75 0.76
C ILE A 117 4.75 16.90 -0.45
N PHE A 118 5.29 17.52 -1.50
CA PHE A 118 5.82 16.81 -2.65
C PHE A 118 7.24 16.26 -2.45
N ASP A 119 7.95 16.71 -1.42
CA ASP A 119 9.35 16.32 -1.14
C ASP A 119 9.45 15.37 0.08
N ARG A 120 8.35 15.14 0.80
CA ARG A 120 8.32 14.35 2.05
C ARG A 120 8.86 12.94 1.90
N GLU A 121 8.59 12.28 0.76
CA GLU A 121 9.06 10.91 0.52
C GLU A 121 10.60 10.86 0.35
N GLN A 122 11.18 11.79 -0.40
CA GLN A 122 12.64 11.88 -0.52
C GLN A 122 13.31 12.17 0.83
N GLN A 123 12.76 13.13 1.58
CA GLN A 123 13.29 13.45 2.91
C GLN A 123 13.21 12.26 3.87
N PHE A 124 12.16 11.45 3.78
CA PHE A 124 12.05 10.22 4.58
C PHE A 124 13.13 9.20 4.20
N ILE A 125 13.42 9.03 2.94
CA ILE A 125 14.49 8.14 2.48
C ILE A 125 15.81 8.59 3.08
N ASP A 126 16.15 9.87 2.93
CA ASP A 126 17.46 10.41 3.34
C ASP A 126 17.65 10.45 4.86
N GLN A 127 16.60 10.84 5.59
CA GLN A 127 16.70 11.10 7.03
C GLN A 127 16.34 9.90 7.92
N VAL A 128 15.53 8.99 7.40
CA VAL A 128 14.97 7.88 8.22
C VAL A 128 15.34 6.52 7.63
N LEU A 129 14.97 6.23 6.38
CA LEU A 129 15.06 4.88 5.86
C LEU A 129 16.51 4.44 5.61
N ALA A 130 17.32 5.26 4.93
CA ALA A 130 18.71 4.91 4.66
C ALA A 130 19.52 4.68 5.95
N PRO A 131 19.45 5.57 6.97
CA PRO A 131 20.09 5.33 8.27
C PRO A 131 19.58 4.07 9.00
N VAL A 132 18.28 3.74 8.91
CA VAL A 132 17.73 2.49 9.49
C VAL A 132 18.32 1.28 8.80
N MET A 133 18.34 1.28 7.47
CA MET A 133 18.88 0.16 6.69
C MET A 133 20.40 -0.04 6.87
N GLU A 134 21.14 1.03 7.16
CA GLU A 134 22.56 0.93 7.49
C GLU A 134 22.79 0.29 8.86
N ARG A 135 21.98 0.64 9.87
CA ARG A 135 22.07 0.07 11.22
C ARG A 135 21.59 -1.38 11.28
N HIS A 136 20.47 -1.68 10.64
CA HIS A 136 19.82 -2.99 10.69
C HIS A 136 20.00 -3.72 9.33
N ARG A 137 21.20 -4.23 9.09
CA ARG A 137 21.62 -4.78 7.78
C ARG A 137 20.87 -6.03 7.33
N THR A 138 20.18 -6.72 8.22
CA THR A 138 19.35 -7.89 7.92
C THR A 138 17.85 -7.58 7.92
N LEU A 139 17.44 -6.36 8.30
CA LEU A 139 16.07 -5.94 8.28
C LEU A 139 15.56 -5.87 6.83
N ARG A 140 14.43 -6.52 6.58
CA ARG A 140 13.77 -6.50 5.27
C ARG A 140 12.64 -5.48 5.29
N VAL A 141 12.60 -4.62 4.28
CA VAL A 141 11.71 -3.46 4.23
C VAL A 141 10.88 -3.46 2.95
N VAL A 142 9.61 -3.09 3.07
CA VAL A 142 8.76 -2.72 1.93
C VAL A 142 8.41 -1.23 2.05
N MET A 143 8.86 -0.42 1.10
CA MET A 143 8.33 0.93 0.90
C MET A 143 6.95 0.81 0.26
N GLU A 144 5.90 1.00 1.07
CA GLU A 144 4.54 0.94 0.56
C GLU A 144 4.21 2.16 -0.30
N HIS A 145 3.41 1.96 -1.37
CA HIS A 145 2.81 3.02 -2.20
C HIS A 145 3.77 4.15 -2.60
N ILE A 146 4.97 3.80 -3.09
CA ILE A 146 5.96 4.80 -3.51
C ILE A 146 5.40 5.73 -4.59
N THR A 147 5.84 6.99 -4.57
CA THR A 147 5.30 8.03 -5.43
C THR A 147 6.34 8.83 -6.20
N THR A 148 7.64 8.66 -5.90
CA THR A 148 8.71 9.48 -6.47
C THR A 148 9.70 8.66 -7.29
N ARG A 149 10.40 9.37 -8.19
CA ARG A 149 11.58 8.85 -8.87
C ARG A 149 12.66 8.45 -7.86
N ASP A 150 12.79 9.25 -6.80
CA ASP A 150 13.81 9.06 -5.77
C ASP A 150 13.62 7.74 -5.04
N ALA A 151 12.37 7.39 -4.68
CA ALA A 151 12.05 6.10 -4.10
C ALA A 151 12.32 4.93 -5.08
N ALA A 152 11.91 5.07 -6.35
CA ALA A 152 12.17 4.04 -7.36
C ALA A 152 13.68 3.82 -7.58
N SER A 153 14.47 4.90 -7.59
CA SER A 153 15.94 4.83 -7.69
C SER A 153 16.54 4.19 -6.44
N PHE A 154 16.12 4.61 -5.26
CA PHE A 154 16.62 4.06 -3.99
C PHE A 154 16.41 2.55 -3.88
N VAL A 155 15.21 2.05 -4.27
CA VAL A 155 14.93 0.61 -4.31
C VAL A 155 15.85 -0.11 -5.29
N ARG A 156 16.13 0.46 -6.45
CA ARG A 156 17.03 -0.14 -7.45
C ARG A 156 18.49 -0.17 -7.00
N GLU A 157 18.94 0.87 -6.30
CA GLU A 157 20.35 1.02 -5.91
C GLU A 157 20.67 0.25 -4.63
N HIS A 158 19.72 0.14 -3.69
CA HIS A 158 19.94 -0.40 -2.35
C HIS A 158 19.09 -1.64 -2.04
N GLY A 159 18.26 -2.08 -3.01
CA GLY A 159 17.27 -3.12 -2.77
C GLY A 159 17.87 -4.47 -2.45
N GLU A 160 18.87 -4.91 -3.22
CA GLU A 160 19.33 -6.29 -3.17
C GLU A 160 18.13 -7.24 -2.92
N ASP A 161 18.17 -8.09 -1.88
CA ASP A 161 17.05 -8.95 -1.49
C ASP A 161 16.30 -8.45 -0.23
N ARG A 162 16.56 -7.23 0.24
CA ARG A 162 16.01 -6.74 1.51
C ARG A 162 15.21 -5.44 1.44
N LEU A 163 15.10 -4.82 0.27
CA LEU A 163 14.24 -3.66 0.05
C LEU A 163 13.41 -3.85 -1.20
N ALA A 164 12.12 -3.70 -1.07
CA ALA A 164 11.16 -3.70 -2.17
C ALA A 164 10.16 -2.56 -2.01
N ALA A 165 9.30 -2.35 -2.99
CA ALA A 165 8.27 -1.32 -2.93
C ALA A 165 6.96 -1.78 -3.58
N THR A 166 5.84 -1.29 -3.03
CA THR A 166 4.55 -1.39 -3.69
C THR A 166 4.25 -0.15 -4.52
N ILE A 167 3.57 -0.33 -5.64
CA ILE A 167 3.10 0.76 -6.49
C ILE A 167 1.60 0.61 -6.71
N THR A 168 0.85 1.66 -6.41
CA THR A 168 -0.60 1.67 -6.48
C THR A 168 -1.12 1.99 -7.89
N PRO A 169 -2.35 1.60 -8.25
CA PRO A 169 -2.92 1.95 -9.55
C PRO A 169 -3.08 3.46 -9.71
N GLN A 170 -3.48 4.19 -8.66
CA GLN A 170 -3.64 5.64 -8.73
C GLN A 170 -2.33 6.38 -9.02
N HIS A 171 -1.19 5.94 -8.46
CA HIS A 171 0.10 6.58 -8.72
C HIS A 171 0.69 6.22 -10.11
N LEU A 172 0.29 5.10 -10.69
CA LEU A 172 0.62 4.77 -12.09
C LEU A 172 -0.26 5.55 -13.09
N MET A 173 -1.56 5.70 -12.80
CA MET A 173 -2.53 6.29 -13.72
C MET A 173 -2.56 7.81 -13.69
N TYR A 174 -2.28 8.42 -12.53
CA TYR A 174 -2.49 9.85 -12.29
C TYR A 174 -1.28 10.57 -11.74
N ASN A 175 -1.24 11.87 -11.99
CA ASN A 175 -0.31 12.81 -11.38
C ASN A 175 -1.07 14.01 -10.81
N ARG A 176 -0.38 14.96 -10.19
CA ARG A 176 -1.00 16.10 -9.54
C ARG A 176 -1.88 16.97 -10.45
N ASN A 177 -1.64 16.98 -11.77
CA ASN A 177 -2.51 17.72 -12.70
C ASN A 177 -3.92 17.12 -12.71
N HIS A 178 -4.05 15.80 -12.66
CA HIS A 178 -5.35 15.13 -12.58
C HIS A 178 -6.11 15.48 -11.30
N LEU A 179 -5.40 15.75 -10.21
CA LEU A 179 -6.01 16.17 -8.95
C LEU A 179 -6.49 17.63 -8.97
N LEU A 180 -5.74 18.54 -9.63
CA LEU A 180 -5.84 19.99 -9.43
C LEU A 180 -6.31 20.79 -10.66
N VAL A 181 -6.03 20.33 -11.89
CA VAL A 181 -6.33 21.11 -13.10
C VAL A 181 -7.80 21.02 -13.45
N GLY A 182 -8.42 22.17 -13.61
CA GLY A 182 -9.85 22.28 -13.92
C GLY A 182 -10.79 22.08 -12.74
N GLY A 183 -10.24 22.09 -11.52
CA GLY A 183 -10.96 21.92 -10.27
C GLY A 183 -10.40 20.78 -9.43
N ILE A 184 -10.67 20.84 -8.12
CA ILE A 184 -10.23 19.82 -7.19
C ILE A 184 -11.05 18.53 -7.39
N ARG A 185 -10.36 17.38 -7.44
CA ARG A 185 -11.00 16.06 -7.50
C ARG A 185 -10.76 15.29 -6.21
N PRO A 186 -11.66 15.39 -5.22
CA PRO A 186 -11.45 14.81 -3.88
C PRO A 186 -11.19 13.30 -3.90
N HIS A 187 -11.80 12.56 -4.83
CA HIS A 187 -11.64 11.10 -4.93
C HIS A 187 -10.26 10.65 -5.44
N LEU A 188 -9.43 11.58 -5.95
CA LEU A 188 -8.02 11.35 -6.28
C LEU A 188 -7.07 11.81 -5.16
N TYR A 189 -7.58 12.44 -4.09
CA TYR A 189 -6.76 12.84 -2.95
C TYR A 189 -6.41 11.61 -2.10
N CYS A 190 -5.12 11.31 -2.01
CA CYS A 190 -4.52 10.25 -1.21
C CYS A 190 -3.20 10.75 -0.59
N LEU A 191 -2.69 10.02 0.38
CA LEU A 191 -1.36 10.23 0.96
C LEU A 191 -0.58 8.89 0.88
N PRO A 192 0.62 8.91 0.29
CA PRO A 192 1.32 10.08 -0.28
C PRO A 192 0.57 10.69 -1.46
N VAL A 193 0.66 12.02 -1.59
CA VAL A 193 -0.08 12.75 -2.64
C VAL A 193 0.46 12.44 -4.03
N LEU A 194 -0.42 12.51 -5.05
CA LEU A 194 -0.03 12.40 -6.46
C LEU A 194 1.04 13.44 -6.80
N LYS A 195 2.16 13.00 -7.36
CA LYS A 195 3.35 13.82 -7.64
C LYS A 195 3.32 14.42 -9.06
N ARG A 196 4.42 15.01 -9.47
CA ARG A 196 4.64 15.53 -10.82
C ARG A 196 4.70 14.39 -11.85
N ASN A 197 4.46 14.74 -13.12
CA ASN A 197 4.57 13.80 -14.24
C ASN A 197 5.89 13.03 -14.29
N VAL A 198 7.01 13.71 -13.99
CA VAL A 198 8.34 13.06 -13.99
C VAL A 198 8.47 11.93 -12.96
N HIS A 199 7.76 12.02 -11.86
CA HIS A 199 7.71 10.96 -10.86
C HIS A 199 6.78 9.82 -11.30
N GLN A 200 5.60 10.14 -11.83
CA GLN A 200 4.70 9.15 -12.42
C GLN A 200 5.41 8.34 -13.50
N GLN A 201 6.13 8.99 -14.42
CA GLN A 201 6.91 8.31 -15.45
C GLN A 201 7.95 7.37 -14.84
N ALA A 202 8.64 7.78 -13.78
CA ALA A 202 9.62 6.91 -13.10
C ALA A 202 8.98 5.66 -12.46
N LEU A 203 7.75 5.75 -11.95
CA LEU A 203 7.00 4.59 -11.49
C LEU A 203 6.58 3.68 -12.64
N GLN A 204 6.14 4.26 -13.76
CA GLN A 204 5.85 3.51 -14.98
C GLN A 204 7.11 2.79 -15.51
N ASP A 205 8.27 3.47 -15.53
CA ASP A 205 9.55 2.87 -15.90
C ASP A 205 9.96 1.74 -14.94
N ALA A 206 9.58 1.85 -13.65
CA ALA A 206 9.83 0.78 -12.68
C ALA A 206 9.04 -0.50 -13.03
N VAL A 207 7.75 -0.40 -13.39
CA VAL A 207 6.97 -1.57 -13.80
C VAL A 207 7.37 -2.07 -15.18
N VAL A 208 7.72 -1.19 -16.11
CA VAL A 208 8.23 -1.55 -17.45
C VAL A 208 9.52 -2.37 -17.35
N SER A 209 10.39 -2.08 -16.39
CA SER A 209 11.64 -2.82 -16.19
C SER A 209 11.41 -4.29 -15.87
N GLY A 210 10.28 -4.66 -15.26
CA GLY A 210 10.02 -6.00 -14.75
C GLY A 210 10.86 -6.38 -13.53
N ASP A 211 11.45 -5.40 -12.86
CA ASP A 211 12.25 -5.63 -11.66
C ASP A 211 11.37 -6.18 -10.53
N ARG A 212 11.74 -7.38 -10.04
CA ARG A 212 10.98 -8.13 -9.03
C ARG A 212 10.82 -7.43 -7.68
N ARG A 213 11.57 -6.36 -7.43
CA ARG A 213 11.47 -5.55 -6.22
C ARG A 213 10.26 -4.62 -6.22
N PHE A 214 9.60 -4.44 -7.37
CA PHE A 214 8.35 -3.69 -7.46
C PHE A 214 7.19 -4.65 -7.65
N PHE A 215 6.15 -4.46 -6.82
CA PHE A 215 4.96 -5.29 -6.90
C PHE A 215 3.68 -4.54 -6.52
N LEU A 216 2.57 -5.18 -6.72
CA LEU A 216 1.25 -4.66 -6.49
C LEU A 216 1.00 -4.35 -5.00
N GLY A 217 0.54 -3.13 -4.75
CA GLY A 217 -0.08 -2.74 -3.49
C GLY A 217 -1.15 -1.71 -3.77
N THR A 218 -2.41 -2.06 -3.56
CA THR A 218 -3.54 -1.23 -3.98
C THR A 218 -3.70 0.04 -3.16
N ASP A 219 -3.24 0.03 -1.92
CA ASP A 219 -3.52 1.08 -0.94
C ASP A 219 -4.99 1.54 -1.02
N SER A 220 -5.90 0.55 -1.08
CA SER A 220 -7.31 0.84 -1.17
C SER A 220 -7.82 1.35 0.16
N ALA A 221 -8.13 2.65 0.21
CA ALA A 221 -8.57 3.34 1.42
C ALA A 221 -10.00 3.88 1.21
N PRO A 222 -11.03 3.07 1.54
CA PRO A 222 -12.41 3.44 1.35
C PRO A 222 -12.86 4.49 2.38
N HIS A 223 -13.31 5.64 1.89
CA HIS A 223 -13.97 6.68 2.70
C HIS A 223 -15.33 7.01 2.10
N ALA A 224 -16.32 7.27 2.94
CA ALA A 224 -17.63 7.69 2.50
C ALA A 224 -17.54 8.99 1.66
N GLN A 225 -18.42 9.12 0.68
CA GLN A 225 -18.42 10.25 -0.26
C GLN A 225 -18.51 11.59 0.46
N ASP A 226 -19.37 11.70 1.44
CA ASP A 226 -19.57 12.90 2.27
C ASP A 226 -18.33 13.26 3.11
N ARG A 227 -17.46 12.30 3.40
CA ARG A 227 -16.18 12.52 4.11
C ARG A 227 -15.07 12.96 3.17
N LYS A 228 -15.14 12.55 1.91
CA LYS A 228 -14.20 12.95 0.86
C LYS A 228 -14.50 14.35 0.31
N GLU A 229 -15.79 14.69 0.17
CA GLU A 229 -16.27 15.94 -0.42
C GLU A 229 -16.48 17.04 0.63
N THR A 230 -15.52 17.18 1.53
CA THR A 230 -15.47 18.21 2.58
C THR A 230 -14.15 18.97 2.53
N ALA A 231 -14.05 20.06 3.29
CA ALA A 231 -12.80 20.83 3.39
C ALA A 231 -11.62 20.00 3.94
N CYS A 232 -11.89 19.01 4.81
CA CYS A 232 -10.89 18.08 5.32
C CYS A 232 -10.46 17.08 4.23
N GLY A 233 -11.41 16.57 3.43
CA GLY A 233 -11.19 15.63 2.33
C GLY A 233 -10.37 14.43 2.72
N CYS A 234 -10.94 13.43 3.44
CA CYS A 234 -10.18 12.25 3.89
C CYS A 234 -9.26 11.68 2.80
N ALA A 235 -7.98 11.49 3.11
CA ALA A 235 -7.00 10.96 2.17
C ALA A 235 -7.21 9.46 1.94
N GLY A 236 -7.32 9.05 0.68
CA GLY A 236 -7.45 7.66 0.27
C GLY A 236 -8.27 7.50 -1.01
N CYS A 237 -7.83 6.59 -1.88
CA CYS A 237 -8.55 6.19 -3.10
C CYS A 237 -9.17 4.81 -2.89
N TYR A 238 -10.42 4.62 -3.29
CA TYR A 238 -11.05 3.31 -3.27
C TYR A 238 -10.78 2.57 -4.58
N SER A 239 -9.68 1.87 -4.66
CA SER A 239 -9.21 1.13 -5.83
C SER A 239 -9.60 -0.35 -5.84
N ALA A 240 -9.89 -0.96 -4.67
CA ALA A 240 -10.13 -2.41 -4.56
C ALA A 240 -11.33 -2.93 -5.38
N PHE A 241 -12.26 -2.05 -5.77
CA PHE A 241 -13.44 -2.44 -6.57
C PHE A 241 -13.07 -3.01 -7.94
N ALA A 242 -12.05 -2.44 -8.59
CA ALA A 242 -11.59 -2.85 -9.91
C ALA A 242 -10.05 -2.96 -9.98
N ALA A 243 -9.40 -3.34 -8.87
CA ALA A 243 -7.96 -3.19 -8.72
C ALA A 243 -7.16 -3.85 -9.84
N ILE A 244 -7.39 -5.13 -10.12
CA ILE A 244 -6.61 -5.85 -11.13
C ILE A 244 -6.91 -5.35 -12.54
N GLU A 245 -8.15 -4.96 -12.81
CA GLU A 245 -8.56 -4.35 -14.07
C GLU A 245 -7.85 -3.01 -14.31
N LEU A 246 -7.71 -2.19 -13.25
CA LEU A 246 -6.98 -0.91 -13.32
C LEU A 246 -5.50 -1.13 -13.65
N TYR A 247 -4.85 -2.12 -13.05
CA TYR A 247 -3.48 -2.47 -13.39
C TYR A 247 -3.39 -3.01 -14.83
N ALA A 248 -4.35 -3.82 -15.28
CA ALA A 248 -4.37 -4.31 -16.65
C ALA A 248 -4.46 -3.17 -17.68
N GLU A 249 -5.28 -2.13 -17.40
CA GLU A 249 -5.34 -0.90 -18.22
C GLU A 249 -3.95 -0.25 -18.36
N VAL A 250 -3.26 -0.03 -17.24
CA VAL A 250 -1.93 0.59 -17.23
C VAL A 250 -0.90 -0.27 -17.95
N PHE A 251 -0.89 -1.58 -17.69
CA PHE A 251 0.08 -2.49 -18.28
C PHE A 251 -0.14 -2.67 -19.78
N GLU A 252 -1.39 -2.63 -20.25
CA GLU A 252 -1.71 -2.59 -21.68
C GLU A 252 -1.21 -1.28 -22.32
N ASP A 253 -1.50 -0.13 -21.71
CA ASP A 253 -1.08 1.18 -22.23
C ASP A 253 0.45 1.32 -22.30
N LEU A 254 1.18 0.66 -21.41
CA LEU A 254 2.63 0.60 -21.40
C LEU A 254 3.21 -0.51 -22.31
N GLY A 255 2.37 -1.36 -22.91
CA GLY A 255 2.79 -2.47 -23.77
C GLY A 255 3.50 -3.63 -23.04
N ILE A 256 3.18 -3.83 -21.75
CA ILE A 256 3.85 -4.83 -20.87
C ILE A 256 2.83 -5.74 -20.16
N LEU A 257 1.70 -6.02 -20.78
CA LEU A 257 0.65 -6.84 -20.18
C LEU A 257 1.15 -8.24 -19.75
N ASP A 258 2.15 -8.77 -20.42
CA ASP A 258 2.85 -10.00 -20.10
C ASP A 258 3.57 -9.98 -18.74
N LYS A 259 3.86 -8.80 -18.19
CA LYS A 259 4.49 -8.64 -16.86
C LYS A 259 3.50 -8.52 -15.73
N LEU A 260 2.20 -8.41 -16.02
CA LEU A 260 1.17 -8.17 -15.00
C LEU A 260 1.11 -9.29 -13.96
N GLU A 261 1.18 -10.54 -14.38
CA GLU A 261 1.13 -11.68 -13.45
C GLU A 261 2.30 -11.67 -12.47
N ALA A 262 3.52 -11.44 -12.94
CA ALA A 262 4.69 -11.36 -12.08
C ALA A 262 4.55 -10.22 -11.06
N PHE A 263 4.15 -9.04 -11.51
CA PHE A 263 3.94 -7.86 -10.66
C PHE A 263 2.82 -8.06 -9.63
N ALA A 264 1.71 -8.68 -10.02
CA ALA A 264 0.52 -8.80 -9.19
C ALA A 264 0.53 -10.03 -8.26
N SER A 265 1.24 -11.12 -8.62
CA SER A 265 1.11 -12.41 -7.95
C SER A 265 2.44 -13.01 -7.49
N PHE A 266 3.55 -12.82 -8.22
CA PHE A 266 4.81 -13.52 -7.92
C PHE A 266 5.75 -12.68 -7.06
N ASN A 267 6.03 -11.45 -7.48
CA ASN A 267 7.07 -10.62 -6.87
C ASN A 267 6.81 -10.37 -5.37
N GLY A 268 5.58 -10.04 -5.02
CA GLY A 268 5.20 -9.84 -3.61
C GLY A 268 5.30 -11.14 -2.81
N ALA A 269 4.75 -12.25 -3.31
CA ALA A 269 4.83 -13.54 -2.64
C ALA A 269 6.29 -13.96 -2.39
N ASP A 270 7.14 -13.86 -3.41
CA ASP A 270 8.57 -14.19 -3.31
C ASP A 270 9.28 -13.30 -2.28
N PHE A 271 9.01 -11.97 -2.30
CA PHE A 271 9.61 -11.06 -1.33
C PHE A 271 9.14 -11.32 0.10
N TYR A 272 7.89 -11.68 0.33
CA TYR A 272 7.37 -12.04 1.65
C TYR A 272 7.79 -13.47 2.09
N GLY A 273 8.40 -14.26 1.22
CA GLY A 273 8.74 -15.67 1.50
C GLY A 273 7.50 -16.57 1.55
N LEU A 274 6.45 -16.18 0.87
CA LEU A 274 5.18 -16.93 0.80
C LEU A 274 5.15 -17.82 -0.44
N PRO A 275 4.47 -18.98 -0.40
CA PRO A 275 4.25 -19.76 -1.60
C PRO A 275 3.42 -18.93 -2.60
N ARG A 276 3.73 -19.04 -3.89
CA ARG A 276 2.91 -18.42 -4.93
C ARG A 276 1.53 -19.08 -4.97
N ASN A 277 0.48 -18.29 -5.25
CA ASN A 277 -0.86 -18.84 -5.47
C ASN A 277 -0.85 -19.75 -6.71
N THR A 278 -1.63 -20.83 -6.64
CA THR A 278 -1.82 -21.78 -7.75
C THR A 278 -3.09 -21.52 -8.54
N ASP A 279 -4.07 -20.88 -7.90
CA ASP A 279 -5.33 -20.49 -8.54
C ASP A 279 -5.12 -19.30 -9.45
N THR A 280 -5.88 -19.25 -10.53
CA THR A 280 -5.83 -18.19 -11.53
C THR A 280 -7.15 -17.45 -11.63
N ILE A 281 -7.09 -16.19 -12.03
CA ILE A 281 -8.23 -15.40 -12.45
C ILE A 281 -8.11 -15.11 -13.95
N THR A 282 -9.24 -14.90 -14.60
CA THR A 282 -9.26 -14.54 -16.04
C THR A 282 -9.73 -13.11 -16.20
N LEU A 283 -8.95 -12.31 -16.92
CA LEU A 283 -9.36 -10.99 -17.39
C LEU A 283 -9.75 -11.10 -18.86
N THR A 284 -10.95 -10.64 -19.20
CA THR A 284 -11.42 -10.56 -20.58
C THR A 284 -11.38 -9.11 -21.07
N ARG A 285 -11.06 -8.91 -22.35
CA ARG A 285 -11.10 -7.59 -22.96
C ARG A 285 -12.53 -7.28 -23.38
N GLU A 286 -13.35 -6.99 -22.39
CA GLU A 286 -14.77 -6.67 -22.50
C GLU A 286 -15.04 -5.33 -21.80
N PRO A 287 -15.26 -4.24 -22.56
CA PRO A 287 -15.50 -2.93 -21.97
C PRO A 287 -16.73 -2.90 -21.06
N TRP A 288 -16.57 -2.26 -19.90
CA TRP A 288 -17.64 -2.08 -18.92
C TRP A 288 -17.48 -0.74 -18.20
N THR A 289 -18.58 -0.19 -17.70
CA THR A 289 -18.55 1.09 -16.98
C THR A 289 -18.47 0.84 -15.47
N VAL A 290 -17.50 1.48 -14.81
CA VAL A 290 -17.40 1.49 -13.35
C VAL A 290 -18.60 2.26 -12.79
N PRO A 291 -19.34 1.74 -11.80
CA PRO A 291 -20.45 2.47 -11.18
C PRO A 291 -20.01 3.83 -10.62
N ASP A 292 -20.88 4.85 -10.74
CA ASP A 292 -20.60 6.18 -10.18
C ASP A 292 -20.36 6.13 -8.67
N SER A 293 -21.03 5.24 -7.97
CA SER A 293 -20.86 5.00 -6.54
C SER A 293 -21.47 3.66 -6.13
N LEU A 294 -21.05 3.16 -4.96
CA LEU A 294 -21.55 1.93 -4.37
C LEU A 294 -22.16 2.20 -2.99
N PRO A 295 -23.10 1.37 -2.53
CA PRO A 295 -23.60 1.46 -1.16
C PRO A 295 -22.49 1.25 -0.13
N LEU A 296 -22.49 2.04 0.92
CA LEU A 296 -21.69 1.90 2.12
C LEU A 296 -22.61 2.10 3.33
N ALA A 297 -22.36 1.42 4.44
CA ALA A 297 -23.17 1.60 5.65
C ALA A 297 -23.26 3.09 6.03
N GLY A 298 -24.47 3.64 5.98
CA GLY A 298 -24.73 5.06 6.27
C GLY A 298 -24.47 6.05 5.14
N GLY A 299 -24.14 5.57 3.90
CA GLY A 299 -23.86 6.49 2.79
C GLY A 299 -23.47 5.79 1.49
N ARG A 300 -22.59 6.40 0.75
CA ARG A 300 -22.05 5.91 -0.52
C ARG A 300 -20.53 6.01 -0.55
N ILE A 301 -19.90 5.19 -1.37
CA ILE A 301 -18.48 5.25 -1.67
C ILE A 301 -18.27 5.35 -3.18
N VAL A 302 -17.32 6.18 -3.59
CA VAL A 302 -16.98 6.41 -5.00
C VAL A 302 -15.71 5.63 -5.34
N PRO A 303 -15.79 4.64 -6.24
CA PRO A 303 -14.60 3.88 -6.65
C PRO A 303 -13.70 4.72 -7.57
N LEU A 304 -12.43 4.35 -7.63
CA LEU A 304 -11.51 4.91 -8.62
C LEU A 304 -12.05 4.61 -10.04
N LYS A 305 -12.00 5.59 -10.94
CA LYS A 305 -12.62 5.51 -12.28
C LYS A 305 -14.17 5.48 -12.29
N ALA A 306 -14.84 5.95 -11.25
CA ALA A 306 -16.31 6.04 -11.22
C ALA A 306 -16.87 6.73 -12.50
N GLY A 307 -17.88 6.13 -13.14
CA GLY A 307 -18.49 6.60 -14.37
C GLY A 307 -17.65 6.41 -15.65
N GLU A 308 -16.41 5.97 -15.54
CA GLU A 308 -15.54 5.76 -16.69
C GLU A 308 -15.60 4.30 -17.18
N THR A 309 -15.26 4.08 -18.45
CA THR A 309 -15.20 2.75 -19.07
C THR A 309 -13.80 2.17 -18.91
N LEU A 310 -13.70 0.96 -18.38
CA LEU A 310 -12.52 0.11 -18.41
C LEU A 310 -12.60 -0.89 -19.55
N ARG A 311 -11.47 -1.20 -20.18
CA ARG A 311 -11.38 -2.17 -21.30
C ARG A 311 -11.34 -3.63 -20.81
N TRP A 312 -10.84 -3.83 -19.61
CA TRP A 312 -10.63 -5.14 -19.00
C TRP A 312 -11.66 -5.40 -17.91
N ARG A 313 -12.14 -6.63 -17.86
CA ARG A 313 -13.12 -7.11 -16.89
C ARG A 313 -12.72 -8.45 -16.32
N LEU A 314 -12.86 -8.61 -15.01
CA LEU A 314 -12.76 -9.92 -14.37
C LEU A 314 -13.93 -10.80 -14.80
N ALA A 315 -13.63 -12.00 -15.35
CA ALA A 315 -14.62 -12.95 -15.85
C ALA A 315 -15.42 -13.62 -14.72
#